data_56c7a477a99d1b5b864c1a5125363395
#
_entry.id   56c7a477a99d1b5b864c1a5125363395
#
_cell.length_a   1.000
_cell.length_b   1.000
_cell.length_c   1.000
_cell.angle_alpha   90.00
_cell.angle_beta   90.00
_cell.angle_gamma   90.00
#
_symmetry.space_group_name_H-M   'P 1'
#
loop_
_entity.id
_entity.type
_entity.pdbx_description
1 polymer ?
#
loop_
_entity_poly.entity_id
_entity_poly.type
_entity_poly.pdbx_seq_one_letter_code
_entity_poly.pdbx_strand_id
1 'polypeptide(L)'
;MTPAGADELTGSECNNATFRWSVPTYGAIHETVEPLIKAHPDWKRWYTITPQYVFGEALLNNAKAVFKAEGIEHAGNSYHSLQEQEFSGYLTNAMAAKPDVLLLLNFGGQSSNALRQAVNFGLKHQMKILVAWSSGLDQLQELGPQVAEGVYFGAQYWHTVDTPMNKELVSNVQAAYNMNPNYPMAADYIGTRIILDAIAKAGTTDGKLVAQAMENSRYQGPTGEETVRAADHQVLKNYYLLKGKAASDMQDKDDYVDIISSGQSFPDESSLDCHRG
;
A
#
# COMPACT_ATOMS: atom_id res chain seq x y z
N MET A 1 -13.77 11.52 -0.13
CA MET A 1 -12.74 10.52 0.31
C MET A 1 -11.70 10.41 -0.80
N THR A 2 -10.43 10.09 -0.48
CA THR A 2 -9.37 9.94 -1.47
C THR A 2 -8.54 8.68 -1.23
N PRO A 3 -8.10 7.96 -2.27
CA PRO A 3 -7.17 6.84 -2.19
C PRO A 3 -5.69 7.28 -2.31
N ALA A 4 -5.37 8.57 -2.23
CA ALA A 4 -4.00 9.06 -2.38
C ALA A 4 -3.12 8.73 -1.17
N GLY A 5 -1.82 8.48 -1.42
CA GLY A 5 -0.87 8.01 -0.41
C GLY A 5 0.00 9.07 0.23
N ALA A 6 0.01 10.32 -0.28
CA ALA A 6 0.87 11.39 0.22
C ALA A 6 0.54 11.74 1.69
N ASP A 7 1.56 11.78 2.55
CA ASP A 7 1.37 11.97 4.00
C ASP A 7 0.84 13.35 4.34
N GLU A 8 1.16 14.36 3.55
CA GLU A 8 0.73 15.76 3.73
C GLU A 8 -0.79 15.92 3.73
N LEU A 9 -1.55 15.04 3.04
CA LEU A 9 -3.02 15.13 2.95
C LEU A 9 -3.74 15.03 4.30
N THR A 10 -3.15 14.31 5.26
CA THR A 10 -3.63 14.22 6.63
C THR A 10 -2.56 14.73 7.62
N GLY A 11 -1.55 15.43 7.11
CA GLY A 11 -0.51 16.17 7.81
C GLY A 11 -0.65 17.66 7.55
N SER A 12 0.42 18.31 7.07
CA SER A 12 0.51 19.77 6.89
C SER A 12 -0.56 20.39 5.98
N GLU A 13 -1.14 19.62 5.05
CA GLU A 13 -2.18 20.07 4.12
C GLU A 13 -3.59 19.59 4.53
N CYS A 14 -3.74 19.09 5.75
CA CYS A 14 -5.04 18.63 6.24
C CYS A 14 -6.07 19.78 6.28
N ASN A 15 -7.33 19.43 6.07
CA ASN A 15 -8.43 20.39 6.10
C ASN A 15 -9.75 19.73 6.51
N ASN A 16 -10.77 20.56 6.74
CA ASN A 16 -12.07 20.10 7.23
C ASN A 16 -12.93 19.33 6.21
N ALA A 17 -12.53 19.22 4.94
CA ALA A 17 -13.31 18.59 3.87
C ALA A 17 -12.64 17.35 3.27
N THR A 18 -11.35 17.12 3.52
CA THR A 18 -10.59 16.00 2.97
C THR A 18 -10.52 14.84 3.96
N PHE A 19 -10.95 13.67 3.51
CA PHE A 19 -10.85 12.41 4.24
C PHE A 19 -10.00 11.44 3.41
N ARG A 20 -9.04 10.74 4.01
CA ARG A 20 -8.19 9.78 3.33
C ARG A 20 -8.51 8.35 3.77
N TRP A 21 -8.86 7.49 2.80
CA TRP A 21 -9.06 6.07 3.07
C TRP A 21 -7.77 5.26 2.99
N SER A 22 -6.85 5.62 2.08
CA SER A 22 -5.57 4.89 1.96
C SER A 22 -4.72 5.04 3.21
N VAL A 23 -4.07 3.95 3.60
CA VAL A 23 -3.00 3.97 4.62
C VAL A 23 -1.85 4.84 4.09
N PRO A 24 -1.27 5.73 4.90
CA PRO A 24 -0.16 6.60 4.49
C PRO A 24 1.14 5.81 4.22
N THR A 25 2.14 6.49 3.65
CA THR A 25 3.46 5.87 3.39
C THR A 25 4.10 5.34 4.66
N TYR A 26 3.88 5.99 5.80
CA TYR A 26 4.27 5.50 7.11
C TYR A 26 3.77 4.06 7.36
N GLY A 27 2.46 3.86 7.30
CA GLY A 27 1.85 2.56 7.55
C GLY A 27 2.24 1.52 6.50
N ALA A 28 2.37 1.92 5.22
CA ALA A 28 2.80 1.00 4.17
C ALA A 28 4.19 0.41 4.45
N ILE A 29 5.13 1.21 4.95
CA ILE A 29 6.48 0.74 5.32
C ILE A 29 6.44 -0.10 6.60
N HIS A 30 5.74 0.36 7.65
CA HIS A 30 5.66 -0.37 8.91
C HIS A 30 4.96 -1.73 8.77
N GLU A 31 3.96 -1.84 7.90
CA GLU A 31 3.23 -3.11 7.67
C GLU A 31 3.89 -4.03 6.63
N THR A 32 4.97 -3.61 5.98
CA THR A 32 5.69 -4.45 5.01
C THR A 32 7.14 -4.72 5.40
N VAL A 33 7.90 -3.68 5.71
CA VAL A 33 9.35 -3.79 5.99
C VAL A 33 9.59 -4.43 7.35
N GLU A 34 8.92 -3.94 8.41
CA GLU A 34 9.12 -4.48 9.77
C GLU A 34 8.74 -5.96 9.90
N PRO A 35 7.58 -6.43 9.39
CA PRO A 35 7.25 -7.85 9.46
C PRO A 35 8.28 -8.74 8.76
N LEU A 36 8.85 -8.29 7.63
CA LEU A 36 9.88 -9.04 6.92
C LEU A 36 11.20 -9.07 7.69
N ILE A 37 11.62 -7.96 8.29
CA ILE A 37 12.82 -7.91 9.16
C ILE A 37 12.67 -8.85 10.34
N LYS A 38 11.49 -8.85 10.99
CA LYS A 38 11.20 -9.73 12.14
C LYS A 38 11.15 -11.21 11.75
N ALA A 39 10.57 -11.53 10.59
CA ALA A 39 10.48 -12.90 10.09
C ALA A 39 11.82 -13.43 9.55
N HIS A 40 12.71 -12.54 9.10
CA HIS A 40 13.97 -12.87 8.44
C HIS A 40 15.12 -12.05 9.06
N PRO A 41 15.55 -12.38 10.28
CA PRO A 41 16.58 -11.62 10.99
C PRO A 41 17.96 -11.67 10.33
N ASP A 42 18.15 -12.55 9.35
CA ASP A 42 19.33 -12.69 8.49
C ASP A 42 19.35 -11.68 7.32
N TRP A 43 18.22 -11.05 6.96
CA TRP A 43 18.17 -10.06 5.89
C TRP A 43 18.58 -8.68 6.41
N LYS A 44 19.88 -8.47 6.53
CA LYS A 44 20.46 -7.29 7.20
C LYS A 44 20.81 -6.15 6.25
N ARG A 45 20.81 -6.39 4.94
CA ARG A 45 21.30 -5.46 3.95
C ARG A 45 20.24 -5.16 2.90
N TRP A 46 19.76 -3.92 2.81
CA TRP A 46 18.66 -3.51 1.94
C TRP A 46 19.08 -2.41 0.97
N TYR A 47 18.62 -2.48 -0.26
CA TYR A 47 18.82 -1.46 -1.28
C TYR A 47 17.47 -0.92 -1.75
N THR A 48 17.36 0.39 -2.06
CA THR A 48 16.11 1.03 -2.48
C THR A 48 16.20 1.57 -3.89
N ILE A 49 15.09 1.51 -4.65
CA ILE A 49 14.88 2.24 -5.90
C ILE A 49 13.68 3.15 -5.70
N THR A 50 13.88 4.46 -5.86
CA THR A 50 12.95 5.50 -5.41
C THR A 50 12.60 6.47 -6.53
N PRO A 51 11.32 6.70 -6.83
CA PRO A 51 10.92 7.77 -7.74
C PRO A 51 11.11 9.12 -7.08
N GLN A 52 11.65 10.07 -7.85
CA GLN A 52 12.00 11.40 -7.34
C GLN A 52 10.80 12.33 -7.29
N TYR A 53 9.94 12.16 -6.28
CA TYR A 53 8.82 13.04 -5.95
C TYR A 53 8.34 12.77 -4.50
N VAL A 54 7.42 13.59 -3.99
CA VAL A 54 6.96 13.62 -2.58
C VAL A 54 6.64 12.23 -2.03
N PHE A 55 5.83 11.43 -2.73
CA PHE A 55 5.44 10.08 -2.30
C PHE A 55 6.65 9.13 -2.21
N GLY A 56 7.55 9.14 -3.20
CA GLY A 56 8.76 8.31 -3.19
C GLY A 56 9.71 8.68 -2.05
N GLU A 57 9.90 9.98 -1.83
CA GLU A 57 10.73 10.49 -0.72
C GLU A 57 10.11 10.12 0.64
N ALA A 58 8.80 10.21 0.80
CA ALA A 58 8.12 9.84 2.04
C ALA A 58 8.31 8.33 2.34
N LEU A 59 8.12 7.44 1.35
CA LEU A 59 8.40 6.01 1.49
C LEU A 59 9.86 5.75 1.88
N LEU A 60 10.81 6.41 1.21
CA LEU A 60 12.25 6.26 1.50
C LEU A 60 12.61 6.72 2.92
N ASN A 61 12.07 7.86 3.36
CA ASN A 61 12.34 8.41 4.69
C ASN A 61 11.78 7.48 5.78
N ASN A 62 10.56 6.97 5.60
CA ASN A 62 9.97 5.98 6.50
C ASN A 62 10.79 4.68 6.52
N ALA A 63 11.22 4.18 5.35
CA ALA A 63 12.08 2.99 5.28
C ALA A 63 13.42 3.20 6.00
N LYS A 64 14.09 4.34 5.81
CA LYS A 64 15.33 4.68 6.53
C LYS A 64 15.13 4.76 8.04
N ALA A 65 13.98 5.28 8.51
CA ALA A 65 13.65 5.33 9.93
C ALA A 65 13.53 3.91 10.51
N VAL A 66 12.81 3.02 9.83
CA VAL A 66 12.69 1.61 10.22
C VAL A 66 14.05 0.91 10.18
N PHE A 67 14.84 1.09 9.12
CA PHE A 67 16.18 0.50 9.02
C PHE A 67 17.07 0.91 10.19
N LYS A 68 17.04 2.19 10.54
CA LYS A 68 17.80 2.71 11.69
C LYS A 68 17.34 2.09 13.02
N ALA A 69 16.04 1.97 13.23
CA ALA A 69 15.45 1.40 14.44
C ALA A 69 15.77 -0.10 14.60
N GLU A 70 15.73 -0.85 13.49
CA GLU A 70 15.92 -2.29 13.46
C GLU A 70 17.38 -2.74 13.20
N GLY A 71 18.32 -1.79 13.09
CA GLY A 71 19.73 -2.09 12.85
C GLY A 71 20.00 -2.72 11.47
N ILE A 72 19.26 -2.28 10.45
CA ILE A 72 19.41 -2.73 9.06
C ILE A 72 20.38 -1.80 8.34
N GLU A 73 21.28 -2.37 7.55
CA GLU A 73 22.15 -1.62 6.66
C GLU A 73 21.39 -1.16 5.42
N HIS A 74 21.25 0.15 5.22
CA HIS A 74 20.79 0.72 3.96
C HIS A 74 21.99 0.79 2.99
N ALA A 75 22.13 -0.22 2.13
CA ALA A 75 23.26 -0.41 1.22
C ALA A 75 23.35 0.62 0.09
N GLY A 76 22.28 1.38 -0.13
CA GLY A 76 22.22 2.45 -1.12
C GLY A 76 20.82 2.70 -1.65
N ASN A 77 20.69 3.77 -2.44
CA ASN A 77 19.46 4.16 -3.11
C ASN A 77 19.75 4.62 -4.53
N SER A 78 18.90 4.27 -5.46
CA SER A 78 18.89 4.83 -6.81
C SER A 78 17.60 5.62 -7.03
N TYR A 79 17.74 6.91 -7.35
CA TYR A 79 16.63 7.76 -7.74
C TYR A 79 16.36 7.70 -9.24
N HIS A 80 15.10 7.71 -9.63
CA HIS A 80 14.66 7.77 -11.02
C HIS A 80 13.58 8.82 -11.25
N SER A 81 13.44 9.27 -12.49
CA SER A 81 12.40 10.22 -12.90
C SER A 81 11.02 9.54 -12.97
N LEU A 82 9.94 10.32 -12.92
CA LEU A 82 8.58 9.81 -13.10
C LEU A 82 8.30 9.28 -14.52
N GLN A 83 9.12 9.63 -15.50
CA GLN A 83 9.02 9.16 -16.88
C GLN A 83 9.90 7.94 -17.18
N GLU A 84 10.62 7.42 -16.17
CA GLU A 84 11.54 6.31 -16.36
C GLU A 84 10.83 5.03 -16.77
N GLN A 85 11.39 4.38 -17.81
CA GLN A 85 10.89 3.12 -18.34
C GLN A 85 12.01 2.04 -18.33
N GLU A 86 13.28 2.47 -18.26
CA GLU A 86 14.45 1.60 -18.36
C GLU A 86 15.20 1.56 -17.03
N PHE A 87 15.15 0.42 -16.37
CA PHE A 87 15.66 0.25 -15.01
C PHE A 87 17.00 -0.49 -14.93
N SER A 88 17.61 -0.92 -16.07
CA SER A 88 18.83 -1.73 -16.08
C SER A 88 20.00 -1.11 -15.31
N GLY A 89 20.21 0.20 -15.42
CA GLY A 89 21.26 0.90 -14.69
C GLY A 89 21.05 0.89 -13.18
N TYR A 90 19.81 1.13 -12.74
CA TYR A 90 19.42 1.11 -11.33
C TYR A 90 19.54 -0.29 -10.72
N LEU A 91 19.15 -1.32 -11.48
CA LEU A 91 19.26 -2.73 -11.08
C LEU A 91 20.71 -3.17 -11.01
N THR A 92 21.57 -2.71 -11.93
CA THR A 92 23.02 -2.96 -11.89
C THR A 92 23.65 -2.37 -10.62
N ASN A 93 23.25 -1.16 -10.21
CA ASN A 93 23.70 -0.57 -8.94
C ASN A 93 23.26 -1.41 -7.74
N ALA A 94 22.00 -1.87 -7.74
CA ALA A 94 21.49 -2.76 -6.70
C ALA A 94 22.29 -4.08 -6.64
N MET A 95 22.56 -4.72 -7.78
CA MET A 95 23.38 -5.94 -7.85
C MET A 95 24.79 -5.72 -7.30
N ALA A 96 25.41 -4.60 -7.64
CA ALA A 96 26.77 -4.25 -7.16
C ALA A 96 26.80 -4.06 -5.63
N ALA A 97 25.71 -3.55 -5.04
CA ALA A 97 25.56 -3.40 -3.60
C ALA A 97 25.32 -4.73 -2.86
N LYS A 98 24.98 -5.82 -3.55
CA LYS A 98 24.70 -7.15 -3.00
C LYS A 98 23.77 -7.14 -1.78
N PRO A 99 22.57 -6.58 -1.87
CA PRO A 99 21.63 -6.57 -0.75
C PRO A 99 20.97 -7.94 -0.60
N ASP A 100 20.46 -8.21 0.62
CA ASP A 100 19.56 -9.33 0.87
C ASP A 100 18.16 -9.04 0.29
N VAL A 101 17.74 -7.76 0.30
CA VAL A 101 16.43 -7.30 -0.17
C VAL A 101 16.58 -6.05 -1.06
N LEU A 102 15.94 -6.10 -2.21
CA LEU A 102 15.64 -4.95 -3.07
C LEU A 102 14.24 -4.42 -2.73
N LEU A 103 14.18 -3.20 -2.22
CA LEU A 103 12.94 -2.50 -1.89
C LEU A 103 12.59 -1.51 -3.00
N LEU A 104 11.51 -1.78 -3.72
CA LEU A 104 10.96 -0.92 -4.76
C LEU A 104 9.94 0.03 -4.14
N LEU A 105 10.23 1.33 -4.19
CA LEU A 105 9.40 2.42 -3.65
C LEU A 105 8.60 3.15 -4.74
N ASN A 106 8.65 2.66 -5.96
CA ASN A 106 7.87 3.15 -7.09
C ASN A 106 6.48 2.48 -7.16
N PHE A 107 5.57 3.09 -7.93
CA PHE A 107 4.17 2.71 -8.03
C PHE A 107 3.73 2.54 -9.49
N GLY A 108 2.67 1.75 -9.72
CA GLY A 108 2.03 1.59 -11.02
C GLY A 108 2.97 1.00 -12.09
N GLY A 109 2.90 1.53 -13.31
CA GLY A 109 3.68 1.04 -14.44
C GLY A 109 5.20 1.07 -14.22
N GLN A 110 5.72 2.03 -13.45
CA GLN A 110 7.14 2.08 -13.11
C GLN A 110 7.55 0.91 -12.22
N SER A 111 6.71 0.58 -11.23
CA SER A 111 6.92 -0.58 -10.38
C SER A 111 6.86 -1.89 -11.20
N SER A 112 5.89 -2.02 -12.10
CA SER A 112 5.78 -3.17 -13.00
C SER A 112 7.00 -3.32 -13.92
N ASN A 113 7.47 -2.22 -14.51
CA ASN A 113 8.65 -2.23 -15.39
C ASN A 113 9.92 -2.57 -14.63
N ALA A 114 10.15 -1.95 -13.46
CA ALA A 114 11.30 -2.25 -12.63
C ALA A 114 11.32 -3.73 -12.19
N LEU A 115 10.17 -4.25 -11.80
CA LEU A 115 10.06 -5.65 -11.37
C LEU A 115 10.27 -6.64 -12.51
N ARG A 116 9.66 -6.41 -13.70
CA ARG A 116 9.91 -7.27 -14.88
C ARG A 116 11.38 -7.30 -15.25
N GLN A 117 12.02 -6.14 -15.29
CA GLN A 117 13.44 -6.06 -15.60
C GLN A 117 14.29 -6.73 -14.52
N ALA A 118 13.98 -6.55 -13.23
CA ALA A 118 14.67 -7.24 -12.15
C ALA A 118 14.58 -8.77 -12.29
N VAL A 119 13.39 -9.29 -12.65
CA VAL A 119 13.21 -10.74 -12.90
C VAL A 119 14.00 -11.19 -14.12
N ASN A 120 13.98 -10.44 -15.22
CA ASN A 120 14.72 -10.76 -16.44
C ASN A 120 16.25 -10.75 -16.21
N PHE A 121 16.76 -9.89 -15.32
CA PHE A 121 18.16 -9.87 -14.88
C PHE A 121 18.50 -11.00 -13.87
N GLY A 122 17.52 -11.83 -13.49
CA GLY A 122 17.72 -12.94 -12.57
C GLY A 122 17.91 -12.52 -11.10
N LEU A 123 17.47 -11.30 -10.71
CA LEU A 123 17.65 -10.79 -9.36
C LEU A 123 16.92 -11.62 -8.30
N LYS A 124 15.80 -12.26 -8.64
CA LYS A 124 15.06 -13.16 -7.71
C LYS A 124 15.92 -14.32 -7.18
N HIS A 125 16.99 -14.70 -7.89
CA HIS A 125 17.94 -15.73 -7.46
C HIS A 125 19.06 -15.19 -6.57
N GLN A 126 19.22 -13.87 -6.51
CA GLN A 126 20.32 -13.20 -5.81
C GLN A 126 19.85 -12.47 -4.54
N MET A 127 18.63 -11.95 -4.56
CA MET A 127 18.04 -11.17 -3.47
C MET A 127 16.53 -11.33 -3.43
N LYS A 128 15.89 -11.01 -2.31
CA LYS A 128 14.44 -10.90 -2.23
C LYS A 128 14.00 -9.55 -2.79
N ILE A 129 12.75 -9.48 -3.26
CA ILE A 129 12.19 -8.23 -3.80
C ILE A 129 10.91 -7.91 -3.04
N LEU A 130 10.80 -6.68 -2.57
CA LEU A 130 9.60 -6.11 -1.97
C LEU A 130 9.16 -4.88 -2.76
N VAL A 131 7.93 -4.86 -3.22
CA VAL A 131 7.23 -3.67 -3.72
C VAL A 131 6.44 -3.10 -2.55
N ALA A 132 6.87 -1.97 -1.98
CA ALA A 132 6.28 -1.42 -0.75
C ALA A 132 4.81 -1.00 -0.91
N TRP A 133 4.42 -0.60 -2.13
CA TRP A 133 3.06 -0.19 -2.46
C TRP A 133 2.70 -0.64 -3.87
N SER A 134 1.98 -1.74 -3.97
CA SER A 134 1.48 -2.27 -5.23
C SER A 134 0.18 -1.59 -5.67
N SER A 135 -0.09 -1.65 -6.98
CA SER A 135 -1.41 -1.28 -7.52
C SER A 135 -2.49 -2.36 -7.27
N GLY A 136 -2.14 -3.44 -6.56
CA GLY A 136 -3.05 -4.53 -6.24
C GLY A 136 -3.25 -5.51 -7.39
N LEU A 137 -4.49 -6.02 -7.54
CA LEU A 137 -4.80 -7.11 -8.47
C LEU A 137 -4.42 -6.78 -9.93
N ASP A 138 -4.71 -5.56 -10.38
CA ASP A 138 -4.43 -5.14 -11.76
C ASP A 138 -2.93 -5.27 -12.12
N GLN A 139 -2.05 -4.91 -11.17
CA GLN A 139 -0.61 -5.06 -11.35
C GLN A 139 -0.20 -6.54 -11.45
N LEU A 140 -0.79 -7.40 -10.63
CA LEU A 140 -0.46 -8.82 -10.65
C LEU A 140 -0.97 -9.52 -11.92
N GLN A 141 -2.15 -9.13 -12.40
CA GLN A 141 -2.68 -9.59 -13.68
C GLN A 141 -1.77 -9.14 -14.85
N GLU A 142 -1.27 -7.89 -14.81
CA GLU A 142 -0.35 -7.34 -15.81
C GLU A 142 1.03 -8.07 -15.78
N LEU A 143 1.55 -8.36 -14.59
CA LEU A 143 2.85 -8.99 -14.40
C LEU A 143 2.84 -10.50 -14.73
N GLY A 144 1.76 -11.16 -14.38
CA GLY A 144 1.64 -12.61 -14.45
C GLY A 144 2.35 -13.34 -13.31
N PRO A 145 2.00 -14.62 -13.09
CA PRO A 145 2.49 -15.37 -11.94
C PRO A 145 4.00 -15.62 -11.97
N GLN A 146 4.64 -15.76 -13.13
CA GLN A 146 6.07 -15.99 -13.25
C GLN A 146 6.91 -14.82 -12.70
N VAL A 147 6.43 -13.58 -12.91
CA VAL A 147 7.09 -12.39 -12.37
C VAL A 147 6.76 -12.22 -10.89
N ALA A 148 5.49 -12.45 -10.50
CA ALA A 148 5.02 -12.25 -9.14
C ALA A 148 5.54 -13.29 -8.14
N GLU A 149 5.78 -14.53 -8.57
CA GLU A 149 6.21 -15.64 -7.71
C GLU A 149 7.39 -15.28 -6.82
N GLY A 150 7.19 -15.43 -5.49
CA GLY A 150 8.19 -15.20 -4.46
C GLY A 150 8.50 -13.73 -4.17
N VAL A 151 7.89 -12.79 -4.89
CA VAL A 151 7.99 -11.34 -4.64
C VAL A 151 7.01 -10.96 -3.55
N TYR A 152 7.41 -10.01 -2.69
CA TYR A 152 6.55 -9.45 -1.66
C TYR A 152 5.92 -8.14 -2.15
N PHE A 153 4.66 -7.92 -1.75
CA PHE A 153 3.89 -6.74 -2.16
C PHE A 153 3.15 -6.13 -0.97
N GLY A 154 3.28 -4.84 -0.81
CA GLY A 154 2.40 -4.07 0.05
C GLY A 154 1.09 -3.74 -0.67
N ALA A 155 -0.05 -3.89 -0.02
CA ALA A 155 -1.35 -3.64 -0.65
C ALA A 155 -2.35 -2.95 0.28
N GLN A 156 -3.08 -1.98 -0.25
CA GLN A 156 -4.16 -1.26 0.42
C GLN A 156 -5.41 -2.12 0.65
N TYR A 157 -5.58 -3.16 -0.13
CA TYR A 157 -6.75 -4.02 -0.15
C TYR A 157 -6.44 -5.31 -0.92
N TRP A 158 -7.11 -6.41 -0.53
CA TRP A 158 -7.08 -7.64 -1.31
C TRP A 158 -8.47 -8.28 -1.34
N HIS A 159 -8.89 -8.77 -2.50
CA HIS A 159 -10.26 -9.25 -2.72
C HIS A 159 -10.62 -10.53 -1.95
N THR A 160 -9.64 -11.28 -1.44
CA THR A 160 -9.89 -12.48 -0.64
C THR A 160 -9.98 -12.22 0.86
N VAL A 161 -9.90 -10.96 1.30
CA VAL A 161 -10.04 -10.59 2.73
C VAL A 161 -11.40 -11.03 3.26
N ASP A 162 -11.40 -11.81 4.35
CA ASP A 162 -12.60 -12.42 4.92
C ASP A 162 -13.36 -11.47 5.84
N THR A 163 -14.08 -10.50 5.24
CA THR A 163 -15.04 -9.65 5.94
C THR A 163 -16.39 -9.69 5.23
N PRO A 164 -17.51 -9.50 5.98
CA PRO A 164 -18.85 -9.48 5.36
C PRO A 164 -18.97 -8.42 4.25
N MET A 165 -18.45 -7.20 4.48
CA MET A 165 -18.50 -6.13 3.51
C MET A 165 -17.64 -6.42 2.28
N ASN A 166 -16.47 -7.04 2.44
CA ASN A 166 -15.66 -7.44 1.30
C ASN A 166 -16.34 -8.51 0.44
N LYS A 167 -16.96 -9.50 1.08
CA LYS A 167 -17.74 -10.53 0.37
C LYS A 167 -18.90 -9.92 -0.44
N GLU A 168 -19.61 -8.93 0.14
CA GLU A 168 -20.65 -8.18 -0.55
C GLU A 168 -20.07 -7.41 -1.76
N LEU A 169 -18.97 -6.67 -1.56
CA LEU A 169 -18.29 -5.93 -2.63
C LEU A 169 -17.86 -6.87 -3.77
N VAL A 170 -17.17 -7.94 -3.44
CA VAL A 170 -16.70 -8.93 -4.43
C VAL A 170 -17.87 -9.51 -5.21
N SER A 171 -18.93 -9.94 -4.52
CA SER A 171 -20.14 -10.49 -5.16
C SER A 171 -20.79 -9.51 -6.12
N ASN A 172 -20.92 -8.25 -5.70
CA ASN A 172 -21.54 -7.18 -6.53
C ASN A 172 -20.69 -6.85 -7.76
N VAL A 173 -19.37 -6.74 -7.59
CA VAL A 173 -18.45 -6.45 -8.72
C VAL A 173 -18.38 -7.63 -9.68
N GLN A 174 -18.35 -8.86 -9.19
CA GLN A 174 -18.40 -10.05 -10.04
C GLN A 174 -19.71 -10.14 -10.82
N ALA A 175 -20.84 -9.87 -10.18
CA ALA A 175 -22.14 -9.89 -10.84
C ALA A 175 -22.28 -8.81 -11.93
N ALA A 176 -21.73 -7.61 -11.69
CA ALA A 176 -21.85 -6.49 -12.60
C ALA A 176 -20.80 -6.48 -13.74
N TYR A 177 -19.57 -6.94 -13.46
CA TYR A 177 -18.42 -6.74 -14.36
C TYR A 177 -17.63 -8.02 -14.65
N ASN A 178 -18.00 -9.18 -14.07
CA ASN A 178 -17.29 -10.45 -14.20
C ASN A 178 -15.78 -10.37 -13.87
N MET A 179 -15.44 -9.60 -12.84
CA MET A 179 -14.07 -9.40 -12.36
C MET A 179 -14.03 -9.27 -10.82
N ASN A 180 -12.86 -9.45 -10.22
CA ASN A 180 -12.65 -9.14 -8.81
C ASN A 180 -12.32 -7.65 -8.64
N PRO A 181 -12.76 -7.02 -7.54
CA PRO A 181 -12.42 -5.61 -7.27
C PRO A 181 -10.95 -5.43 -6.92
N ASN A 182 -10.41 -4.27 -7.30
CA ASN A 182 -9.12 -3.78 -6.84
C ASN A 182 -9.29 -2.72 -5.74
N TYR A 183 -8.18 -2.16 -5.21
CA TYR A 183 -8.25 -1.22 -4.11
C TYR A 183 -8.93 0.12 -4.44
N PRO A 184 -8.84 0.72 -5.66
CA PRO A 184 -9.63 1.91 -6.00
C PRO A 184 -11.13 1.66 -5.94
N MET A 185 -11.61 0.52 -6.45
CA MET A 185 -13.02 0.13 -6.36
C MET A 185 -13.47 -0.02 -4.91
N ALA A 186 -12.64 -0.65 -4.06
CA ALA A 186 -12.94 -0.78 -2.64
C ALA A 186 -12.99 0.59 -1.94
N ALA A 187 -12.05 1.49 -2.27
CA ALA A 187 -12.00 2.84 -1.71
C ALA A 187 -13.24 3.67 -2.09
N ASP A 188 -13.65 3.61 -3.36
CA ASP A 188 -14.82 4.37 -3.85
C ASP A 188 -16.12 3.80 -3.29
N TYR A 189 -16.23 2.47 -3.21
CA TYR A 189 -17.39 1.80 -2.61
C TYR A 189 -17.58 2.21 -1.14
N ILE A 190 -16.55 2.03 -0.31
CA ILE A 190 -16.65 2.35 1.11
C ILE A 190 -16.73 3.85 1.35
N GLY A 191 -15.97 4.66 0.61
CA GLY A 191 -16.02 6.12 0.70
C GLY A 191 -17.42 6.66 0.41
N THR A 192 -18.11 6.12 -0.59
CA THR A 192 -19.49 6.47 -0.89
C THR A 192 -20.44 6.07 0.25
N ARG A 193 -20.31 4.87 0.77
CA ARG A 193 -21.15 4.39 1.90
C ARG A 193 -20.96 5.25 3.14
N ILE A 194 -19.74 5.57 3.54
CA ILE A 194 -19.47 6.41 4.71
C ILE A 194 -20.13 7.79 4.56
N ILE A 195 -20.03 8.39 3.37
CA ILE A 195 -20.66 9.69 3.11
C ILE A 195 -22.20 9.59 3.20
N LEU A 196 -22.80 8.56 2.62
CA LEU A 196 -24.26 8.35 2.67
C LEU A 196 -24.75 8.09 4.10
N ASP A 197 -24.04 7.28 4.86
CA ASP A 197 -24.34 7.01 6.28
C ASP A 197 -24.21 8.28 7.12
N ALA A 198 -23.19 9.11 6.84
CA ALA A 198 -23.01 10.40 7.52
C ALA A 198 -24.12 11.40 7.17
N ILE A 199 -24.58 11.45 5.93
CA ILE A 199 -25.73 12.26 5.50
C ILE A 199 -27.00 11.81 6.26
N ALA A 200 -27.24 10.51 6.32
CA ALA A 200 -28.37 9.94 7.04
C ALA A 200 -28.31 10.27 8.55
N LYS A 201 -27.12 10.15 9.15
CA LYS A 201 -26.87 10.48 10.57
C LYS A 201 -27.04 11.97 10.86
N ALA A 202 -26.54 12.83 9.96
CA ALA A 202 -26.64 14.29 10.10
C ALA A 202 -28.04 14.85 9.77
N GLY A 203 -28.85 14.10 9.02
CA GLY A 203 -30.16 14.53 8.53
C GLY A 203 -30.10 15.70 7.54
N THR A 204 -28.94 15.91 6.89
CA THR A 204 -28.70 17.03 5.99
C THR A 204 -27.57 16.70 5.00
N THR A 205 -27.52 17.42 3.87
CA THR A 205 -26.42 17.39 2.90
C THR A 205 -25.42 18.54 3.07
N ASP A 206 -25.54 19.33 4.15
CA ASP A 206 -24.56 20.36 4.48
C ASP A 206 -23.18 19.71 4.72
N GLY A 207 -22.18 20.08 3.87
CA GLY A 207 -20.89 19.42 3.87
C GLY A 207 -20.12 19.50 5.19
N LYS A 208 -20.31 20.59 5.97
CA LYS A 208 -19.67 20.74 7.29
C LYS A 208 -20.27 19.79 8.31
N LEU A 209 -21.61 19.69 8.34
CA LEU A 209 -22.32 18.80 9.27
C LEU A 209 -22.10 17.32 8.90
N VAL A 210 -22.03 17.00 7.61
CA VAL A 210 -21.68 15.65 7.12
C VAL A 210 -20.27 15.28 7.52
N ALA A 211 -19.28 16.19 7.35
CA ALA A 211 -17.90 15.94 7.76
C ALA A 211 -17.81 15.68 9.29
N GLN A 212 -18.48 16.47 10.10
CA GLN A 212 -18.56 16.24 11.55
C GLN A 212 -19.21 14.90 11.90
N ALA A 213 -20.23 14.47 11.14
CA ALA A 213 -20.90 13.18 11.35
C ALA A 213 -20.00 11.98 10.97
N MET A 214 -19.02 12.17 10.06
CA MET A 214 -18.02 11.17 9.70
C MET A 214 -16.92 11.00 10.78
N GLU A 215 -16.59 12.06 11.51
CA GLU A 215 -15.55 12.02 12.54
C GLU A 215 -15.84 10.97 13.61
N ASN A 216 -14.81 10.21 14.00
CA ASN A 216 -14.90 9.11 14.97
C ASN A 216 -15.89 8.00 14.60
N SER A 217 -16.39 7.95 13.37
CA SER A 217 -17.21 6.84 12.91
C SER A 217 -16.38 5.55 12.85
N ARG A 218 -16.98 4.44 13.33
CA ARG A 218 -16.42 3.08 13.25
C ARG A 218 -17.36 2.21 12.44
N TYR A 219 -16.80 1.38 11.58
CA TYR A 219 -17.59 0.50 10.72
C TYR A 219 -16.80 -0.76 10.36
N GLN A 220 -17.51 -1.81 9.95
CA GLN A 220 -16.89 -3.00 9.38
C GLN A 220 -16.71 -2.76 7.89
N GLY A 221 -15.48 -2.38 7.52
CA GLY A 221 -15.12 -2.08 6.14
C GLY A 221 -14.65 -3.31 5.35
N PRO A 222 -14.25 -3.11 4.09
CA PRO A 222 -13.71 -4.20 3.27
C PRO A 222 -12.36 -4.73 3.79
N THR A 223 -11.65 -3.98 4.64
CA THR A 223 -10.37 -4.39 5.22
C THR A 223 -10.46 -4.83 6.69
N GLY A 224 -11.65 -4.91 7.25
CA GLY A 224 -11.91 -5.21 8.67
C GLY A 224 -12.54 -4.04 9.40
N GLU A 225 -12.29 -3.92 10.71
CA GLU A 225 -12.72 -2.74 11.45
C GLU A 225 -11.94 -1.50 10.97
N GLU A 226 -12.66 -0.47 10.60
CA GLU A 226 -12.14 0.80 10.11
C GLU A 226 -12.69 1.96 10.94
N THR A 227 -11.88 2.97 11.21
CA THR A 227 -12.25 4.14 12.02
C THR A 227 -11.80 5.42 11.33
N VAL A 228 -12.68 6.40 11.22
CA VAL A 228 -12.33 7.76 10.77
C VAL A 228 -11.76 8.53 11.96
N ARG A 229 -10.47 8.77 11.99
CA ARG A 229 -9.81 9.56 13.04
C ARG A 229 -10.18 11.03 12.91
N ALA A 230 -10.73 11.62 13.99
CA ALA A 230 -11.18 13.01 13.96
C ALA A 230 -10.02 14.01 13.88
N ALA A 231 -8.84 13.69 14.40
CA ALA A 231 -7.71 14.61 14.47
C ALA A 231 -7.23 15.08 13.08
N ASP A 232 -7.26 14.20 12.08
CA ASP A 232 -6.67 14.44 10.75
C ASP A 232 -7.50 13.89 9.58
N HIS A 233 -8.68 13.32 9.84
CA HIS A 233 -9.55 12.66 8.85
C HIS A 233 -8.91 11.45 8.14
N GLN A 234 -7.92 10.82 8.76
CA GLN A 234 -7.37 9.55 8.31
C GLN A 234 -8.29 8.40 8.70
N VAL A 235 -8.60 7.53 7.75
CA VAL A 235 -9.23 6.24 8.06
C VAL A 235 -8.15 5.26 8.52
N LEU A 236 -8.26 4.82 9.77
CA LEU A 236 -7.43 3.75 10.33
C LEU A 236 -7.98 2.43 9.84
N LYS A 237 -7.17 1.66 9.11
CA LYS A 237 -7.54 0.39 8.49
C LYS A 237 -6.33 -0.50 8.25
N ASN A 238 -6.55 -1.76 7.90
CA ASN A 238 -5.45 -2.67 7.61
C ASN A 238 -4.73 -2.32 6.30
N TYR A 239 -3.42 -2.51 6.34
CA TYR A 239 -2.52 -2.66 5.19
C TYR A 239 -2.00 -4.10 5.15
N TYR A 240 -1.72 -4.62 3.98
CA TYR A 240 -1.41 -6.04 3.80
C TYR A 240 0.00 -6.22 3.27
N LEU A 241 0.73 -7.20 3.82
CA LEU A 241 1.90 -7.79 3.21
C LEU A 241 1.48 -9.08 2.51
N LEU A 242 1.69 -9.11 1.20
CA LEU A 242 1.36 -10.23 0.33
C LEU A 242 2.63 -10.89 -0.20
N LYS A 243 2.53 -12.17 -0.60
CA LYS A 243 3.63 -12.88 -1.27
C LYS A 243 3.10 -13.59 -2.50
N GLY A 244 3.74 -13.41 -3.64
CA GLY A 244 3.38 -14.03 -4.91
C GLY A 244 3.51 -15.55 -4.86
N LYS A 245 2.46 -16.25 -5.32
CA LYS A 245 2.37 -17.70 -5.47
C LYS A 245 3.04 -18.18 -6.74
N ALA A 246 3.47 -19.43 -6.75
CA ALA A 246 3.78 -20.14 -8.00
C ALA A 246 2.49 -20.37 -8.82
N ALA A 247 2.60 -20.38 -10.13
CA ALA A 247 1.44 -20.62 -11.01
C ALA A 247 0.74 -21.95 -10.72
N SER A 248 1.50 -22.97 -10.28
CA SER A 248 0.98 -24.27 -9.87
C SER A 248 0.09 -24.25 -8.62
N ASP A 249 0.25 -23.23 -7.78
CA ASP A 249 -0.41 -23.14 -6.47
C ASP A 249 -1.66 -22.24 -6.51
N MET A 250 -1.89 -21.57 -7.64
CA MET A 250 -3.07 -20.73 -7.86
C MET A 250 -4.33 -21.59 -7.99
N GLN A 251 -5.37 -21.27 -7.24
CA GLN A 251 -6.67 -21.97 -7.27
C GLN A 251 -7.59 -21.43 -8.38
N ASP A 252 -7.41 -20.18 -8.78
CA ASP A 252 -8.13 -19.54 -9.88
C ASP A 252 -7.23 -18.50 -10.56
N LYS A 253 -7.77 -17.82 -11.58
CA LYS A 253 -7.03 -16.85 -12.42
C LYS A 253 -6.52 -15.61 -11.66
N ASP A 254 -7.08 -15.29 -10.50
CA ASP A 254 -6.78 -14.10 -9.70
C ASP A 254 -6.11 -14.43 -8.34
N ASP A 255 -5.85 -15.70 -8.09
CA ASP A 255 -5.23 -16.21 -6.85
C ASP A 255 -3.70 -16.08 -6.88
N TYR A 256 -3.22 -14.84 -7.12
CA TYR A 256 -1.79 -14.54 -7.31
C TYR A 256 -0.96 -14.57 -6.05
N VAL A 257 -1.55 -14.43 -4.85
CA VAL A 257 -0.79 -14.18 -3.62
C VAL A 257 -1.38 -14.87 -2.40
N ASP A 258 -0.50 -15.12 -1.42
CA ASP A 258 -0.88 -15.36 -0.03
C ASP A 258 -0.81 -14.05 0.76
N ILE A 259 -1.78 -13.83 1.66
CA ILE A 259 -1.70 -12.77 2.67
C ILE A 259 -0.77 -13.27 3.78
N ILE A 260 0.39 -12.63 3.93
CA ILE A 260 1.40 -13.01 4.93
C ILE A 260 1.10 -12.37 6.28
N SER A 261 0.74 -11.10 6.27
CA SER A 261 0.35 -10.35 7.46
C SER A 261 -0.52 -9.15 7.09
N SER A 262 -1.18 -8.59 8.08
CA SER A 262 -1.87 -7.30 7.98
C SER A 262 -1.86 -6.61 9.33
N GLY A 263 -1.93 -5.28 9.31
CA GLY A 263 -1.99 -4.48 10.52
C GLY A 263 -2.36 -3.02 10.24
N GLN A 264 -2.43 -2.25 11.31
CA GLN A 264 -2.84 -0.85 11.32
C GLN A 264 -1.74 0.00 11.96
N SER A 265 -0.73 0.39 11.18
CA SER A 265 0.33 1.29 11.64
C SER A 265 0.07 2.71 11.14
N PHE A 266 -0.07 3.62 12.09
CA PHE A 266 -0.30 5.03 11.84
C PHE A 266 0.52 5.86 12.82
N PRO A 267 0.92 7.11 12.45
CA PRO A 267 1.52 8.03 13.41
C PRO A 267 0.57 8.32 14.56
N ASP A 268 1.12 8.47 15.76
CA ASP A 268 0.36 8.88 16.94
C ASP A 268 -0.25 10.27 16.74
N GLU A 269 -1.45 10.52 17.29
CA GLU A 269 -2.13 11.81 17.18
C GLU A 269 -1.27 12.97 17.68
N SER A 270 -0.45 12.74 18.71
CA SER A 270 0.47 13.74 19.26
C SER A 270 1.62 14.15 18.32
N SER A 271 1.88 13.34 17.29
CA SER A 271 2.93 13.58 16.28
C SER A 271 2.40 14.12 14.96
N LEU A 272 1.07 14.32 14.85
CA LEU A 272 0.46 14.83 13.62
C LEU A 272 0.76 16.32 13.42
N ASP A 273 1.16 16.67 12.20
CA ASP A 273 1.33 18.06 11.75
C ASP A 273 0.05 18.58 11.05
N CYS A 274 -1.11 18.26 11.65
CA CYS A 274 -2.41 18.63 11.11
C CYS A 274 -3.02 19.74 11.97
N HIS A 275 -3.18 20.93 11.39
CA HIS A 275 -3.75 22.11 12.04
C HIS A 275 -5.00 22.56 11.25
N ARG A 276 -6.14 21.89 11.49
CA ARG A 276 -7.41 22.25 10.85
C ARG A 276 -7.95 23.53 11.49
N GLY A 277 -8.06 24.60 10.72
CA GLY A 277 -8.62 25.88 11.15
C GLY A 277 -10.14 25.87 11.33
#